data_f566b9a2b43623655e44431bc1f6af27
#
_entry.id   f566b9a2b43623655e44431bc1f6af27
#
_cell.length_a   1.000
_cell.length_b   1.000
_cell.length_c   1.000
_cell.angle_alpha   90.00
_cell.angle_beta   90.00
_cell.angle_gamma   90.00
#
_symmetry.space_group_name_H-M   'P 1'
#
loop_
_entity.id
_entity.type
_entity.pdbx_description
1 polymer ?
#
loop_
_entity_poly.entity_id
_entity_poly.type
_entity_poly.pdbx_seq_one_letter_code
_entity_poly.pdbx_strand_id
1 'polypeptide(L)'
;MAAITEHWLPFLTAFLVLATAVVGLYAQRATSERNKLEDDSASLEAQVRQLSESNSKLSAANTEMEAENAKLRQQLEATTPTTSGETASGSAGIFRQTGASPVVVREHFGIDLDSQASNWGVSPTAPSDLNVSVAAQSVGGKKLAIVRDPPTLQDCEAQTVLQTSLTHGQTVVGQKLCVQTSDGRWAYVQITAIDRPARTMSFRIVVWKLPTDP
;
A
#
# COMPACT_ATOMS: atom_id res chain seq x y z
N MET A 1 -85.85 17.01 2.49
CA MET A 1 -84.38 17.07 2.62
C MET A 1 -83.79 15.81 3.31
N ALA A 2 -84.02 14.59 2.82
CA ALA A 2 -83.61 13.35 3.50
C ALA A 2 -82.95 12.31 2.61
N ALA A 3 -82.41 12.65 1.41
CA ALA A 3 -81.92 11.66 0.45
C ALA A 3 -80.42 11.73 0.16
N ILE A 4 -79.64 12.59 0.86
CA ILE A 4 -78.23 12.78 0.57
C ILE A 4 -77.31 11.99 1.52
N THR A 5 -77.81 11.50 2.64
CA THR A 5 -77.05 10.87 3.70
C THR A 5 -76.77 9.37 3.47
N GLU A 6 -77.51 8.67 2.66
CA GLU A 6 -77.36 7.20 2.50
C GLU A 6 -76.25 6.77 1.58
N HIS A 7 -75.75 7.61 0.68
CA HIS A 7 -74.68 7.24 -0.24
C HIS A 7 -73.26 7.50 0.27
N TRP A 8 -73.04 8.21 1.37
CA TRP A 8 -71.73 8.55 1.92
C TRP A 8 -71.18 7.47 2.84
N LEU A 9 -72.02 6.69 3.48
CA LEU A 9 -71.60 5.64 4.40
C LEU A 9 -70.70 4.58 3.75
N PRO A 10 -70.99 4.02 2.55
CA PRO A 10 -70.20 3.04 1.89
C PRO A 10 -68.83 3.62 1.43
N PHE A 11 -68.73 4.90 1.06
CA PHE A 11 -67.48 5.55 0.70
C PHE A 11 -66.56 5.76 1.91
N LEU A 12 -67.13 6.12 3.06
CA LEU A 12 -66.34 6.28 4.29
C LEU A 12 -65.79 4.94 4.79
N THR A 13 -66.55 3.85 4.69
CA THR A 13 -66.06 2.52 5.09
C THR A 13 -64.99 2.00 4.13
N ALA A 14 -65.15 2.20 2.81
CA ALA A 14 -64.15 1.83 1.82
C ALA A 14 -62.82 2.61 2.04
N PHE A 15 -62.91 3.91 2.32
CA PHE A 15 -61.76 4.75 2.60
C PHE A 15 -61.03 4.34 3.89
N LEU A 16 -61.78 4.00 4.94
CA LEU A 16 -61.19 3.53 6.21
C LEU A 16 -60.46 2.20 6.04
N VAL A 17 -60.99 1.25 5.27
CA VAL A 17 -60.35 -0.03 4.97
C VAL A 17 -59.07 0.17 4.16
N LEU A 18 -59.11 1.09 3.19
CA LEU A 18 -57.94 1.38 2.37
C LEU A 18 -56.82 2.05 3.19
N ALA A 19 -57.19 2.99 4.07
CA ALA A 19 -56.25 3.66 4.97
C ALA A 19 -55.56 2.67 5.95
N THR A 20 -56.36 1.75 6.53
CA THR A 20 -55.80 0.72 7.42
C THR A 20 -54.88 -0.25 6.70
N ALA A 21 -55.20 -0.65 5.45
CA ALA A 21 -54.31 -1.50 4.64
C ALA A 21 -52.99 -0.80 4.31
N VAL A 22 -53.01 0.48 3.94
CA VAL A 22 -51.84 1.26 3.64
C VAL A 22 -50.96 1.40 4.89
N VAL A 23 -51.51 1.73 6.05
CA VAL A 23 -50.77 1.81 7.32
C VAL A 23 -50.15 0.46 7.68
N GLY A 24 -50.88 -0.63 7.47
CA GLY A 24 -50.35 -1.99 7.70
C GLY A 24 -49.15 -2.33 6.83
N LEU A 25 -49.18 -1.95 5.54
CA LEU A 25 -48.04 -2.16 4.63
C LEU A 25 -46.80 -1.32 5.01
N TYR A 26 -47.02 -0.07 5.42
CA TYR A 26 -45.91 0.78 5.92
C TYR A 26 -45.31 0.23 7.22
N ALA A 27 -46.13 -0.25 8.14
CA ALA A 27 -45.67 -0.85 9.39
C ALA A 27 -44.84 -2.13 9.13
N GLN A 28 -45.28 -2.99 8.21
CA GLN A 28 -44.52 -4.21 7.83
C GLN A 28 -43.19 -3.87 7.17
N ARG A 29 -43.17 -2.84 6.32
CA ARG A 29 -41.93 -2.41 5.66
C ARG A 29 -40.94 -1.85 6.67
N ALA A 30 -41.37 -1.02 7.60
CA ALA A 30 -40.54 -0.45 8.65
C ALA A 30 -39.97 -1.52 9.59
N THR A 31 -40.75 -2.54 9.93
CA THR A 31 -40.24 -3.68 10.75
C THR A 31 -39.22 -4.53 9.98
N SER A 32 -39.44 -4.76 8.69
CA SER A 32 -38.49 -5.51 7.85
C SER A 32 -37.15 -4.79 7.67
N GLU A 33 -37.18 -3.48 7.46
CA GLU A 33 -35.94 -2.66 7.35
C GLU A 33 -35.19 -2.63 8.69
N ARG A 34 -35.91 -2.54 9.81
CA ARG A 34 -35.31 -2.56 11.14
C ARG A 34 -34.61 -3.89 11.43
N ASN A 35 -35.26 -5.01 11.15
CA ASN A 35 -34.66 -6.34 11.34
C ASN A 35 -33.42 -6.51 10.49
N LYS A 36 -33.44 -6.02 9.22
CA LYS A 36 -32.28 -6.06 8.35
C LYS A 36 -31.11 -5.23 8.90
N LEU A 37 -31.37 -4.04 9.45
CA LEU A 37 -30.34 -3.21 10.07
C LEU A 37 -29.76 -3.87 11.33
N GLU A 38 -30.58 -4.57 12.12
CA GLU A 38 -30.11 -5.32 13.30
C GLU A 38 -29.22 -6.50 12.88
N ASP A 39 -29.57 -7.23 11.82
CA ASP A 39 -28.76 -8.33 11.27
C ASP A 39 -27.43 -7.81 10.66
N ASP A 40 -27.46 -6.71 9.92
CA ASP A 40 -26.27 -6.08 9.36
C ASP A 40 -25.34 -5.56 10.46
N SER A 41 -25.91 -4.98 11.54
CA SER A 41 -25.14 -4.54 12.71
C SER A 41 -24.45 -5.69 13.42
N ALA A 42 -25.16 -6.80 13.65
CA ALA A 42 -24.59 -7.99 14.27
C ALA A 42 -23.47 -8.61 13.41
N SER A 43 -23.64 -8.61 12.09
CA SER A 43 -22.62 -9.05 11.14
C SER A 43 -21.36 -8.18 11.19
N LEU A 44 -21.54 -6.85 11.21
CA LEU A 44 -20.41 -5.91 11.32
C LEU A 44 -19.67 -6.05 12.64
N GLU A 45 -20.38 -6.22 13.75
CA GLU A 45 -19.74 -6.48 15.05
C GLU A 45 -18.91 -7.76 15.05
N ALA A 46 -19.40 -8.82 14.41
CA ALA A 46 -18.65 -10.07 14.28
C ALA A 46 -17.37 -9.88 13.44
N GLN A 47 -17.45 -9.11 12.35
CA GLN A 47 -16.28 -8.79 11.52
C GLN A 47 -15.26 -7.93 12.28
N VAL A 48 -15.70 -6.93 13.04
CA VAL A 48 -14.81 -6.11 13.87
C VAL A 48 -14.08 -6.96 14.91
N ARG A 49 -14.76 -7.88 15.58
CA ARG A 49 -14.12 -8.80 16.51
C ARG A 49 -13.08 -9.68 15.84
N GLN A 50 -13.41 -10.26 14.68
CA GLN A 50 -12.48 -11.10 13.92
C GLN A 50 -11.24 -10.32 13.45
N LEU A 51 -11.42 -9.08 12.97
CA LEU A 51 -10.31 -8.21 12.59
C LEU A 51 -9.44 -7.82 13.80
N SER A 52 -10.04 -7.55 14.95
CA SER A 52 -9.33 -7.25 16.18
C SER A 52 -8.48 -8.43 16.66
N GLU A 53 -9.04 -9.66 16.63
CA GLU A 53 -8.30 -10.88 16.95
C GLU A 53 -7.14 -11.12 15.97
N SER A 54 -7.38 -10.91 14.67
CA SER A 54 -6.35 -11.06 13.65
C SER A 54 -5.21 -10.05 13.83
N ASN A 55 -5.54 -8.79 14.14
CA ASN A 55 -4.56 -7.76 14.44
C ASN A 55 -3.73 -8.10 15.69
N SER A 56 -4.37 -8.63 16.73
CA SER A 56 -3.67 -9.05 17.94
C SER A 56 -2.68 -10.19 17.64
N LYS A 57 -3.09 -11.19 16.84
CA LYS A 57 -2.21 -12.30 16.41
C LYS A 57 -1.04 -11.82 15.57
N LEU A 58 -1.29 -10.88 14.63
CA LEU A 58 -0.23 -10.28 13.80
C LEU A 58 0.75 -9.48 14.65
N SER A 59 0.27 -8.72 15.63
CA SER A 59 1.12 -7.97 16.55
C SER A 59 2.01 -8.90 17.38
N ALA A 60 1.47 -9.99 17.89
CA ALA A 60 2.24 -10.98 18.63
C ALA A 60 3.31 -11.65 17.75
N ALA A 61 2.96 -12.05 16.53
CA ALA A 61 3.90 -12.62 15.57
C ALA A 61 5.02 -11.64 15.17
N ASN A 62 4.71 -10.35 15.01
CA ASN A 62 5.72 -9.33 14.75
C ASN A 62 6.70 -9.19 15.93
N THR A 63 6.20 -9.19 17.16
CA THR A 63 7.07 -9.11 18.35
C THR A 63 7.99 -10.33 18.44
N GLU A 64 7.49 -11.53 18.15
CA GLU A 64 8.29 -12.75 18.12
C GLU A 64 9.37 -12.69 17.04
N MET A 65 9.03 -12.26 15.83
CA MET A 65 10.00 -12.08 14.74
C MET A 65 11.06 -11.02 15.06
N GLU A 66 10.70 -9.93 15.73
CA GLU A 66 11.67 -8.91 16.19
C GLU A 66 12.65 -9.50 17.22
N ALA A 67 12.14 -10.30 18.17
CA ALA A 67 12.98 -10.96 19.15
C ALA A 67 13.95 -11.99 18.51
N GLU A 68 13.46 -12.76 17.52
CA GLU A 68 14.29 -13.70 16.77
C GLU A 68 15.35 -12.98 15.94
N ASN A 69 14.99 -11.88 15.27
CA ASN A 69 15.93 -11.05 14.54
C ASN A 69 17.02 -10.45 15.46
N ALA A 70 16.65 -10.00 16.66
CA ALA A 70 17.62 -9.52 17.64
C ALA A 70 18.59 -10.61 18.07
N LYS A 71 18.09 -11.82 18.31
CA LYS A 71 18.91 -13.00 18.65
C LYS A 71 19.86 -13.38 17.51
N LEU A 72 19.37 -13.40 16.27
CA LEU A 72 20.20 -13.71 15.10
C LEU A 72 21.31 -12.67 14.90
N ARG A 73 21.03 -11.37 15.13
CA ARG A 73 22.06 -10.31 15.09
C ARG A 73 23.13 -10.53 16.16
N GLN A 74 22.75 -10.86 17.39
CA GLN A 74 23.71 -11.17 18.46
C GLN A 74 24.58 -12.39 18.11
N GLN A 75 23.98 -13.41 17.50
CA GLN A 75 24.73 -14.59 17.04
C GLN A 75 25.72 -14.24 15.93
N LEU A 76 25.33 -13.39 15.00
CA LEU A 76 26.16 -12.92 13.92
C LEU A 76 27.35 -12.11 14.46
N GLU A 77 27.11 -11.21 15.42
CA GLU A 77 28.17 -10.43 16.08
C GLU A 77 29.12 -11.31 16.90
N ALA A 78 28.60 -12.34 17.58
CA ALA A 78 29.41 -13.29 18.35
C ALA A 78 30.23 -14.23 17.48
N THR A 79 29.81 -14.46 16.23
CA THR A 79 30.50 -15.40 15.30
C THR A 79 31.45 -14.68 14.36
N THR A 80 31.50 -13.34 14.37
CA THR A 80 32.45 -12.58 13.56
C THR A 80 33.78 -12.55 14.29
N PRO A 81 34.79 -13.39 13.91
CA PRO A 81 36.16 -13.23 14.45
C PRO A 81 36.67 -11.87 13.99
N THR A 82 37.22 -11.11 14.92
CA THR A 82 37.98 -9.88 14.64
C THR A 82 39.19 -10.25 13.79
N THR A 83 38.99 -10.44 12.50
CA THR A 83 40.05 -10.54 11.52
C THR A 83 40.12 -9.18 10.85
N SER A 84 40.99 -8.35 11.40
CA SER A 84 41.60 -7.25 10.64
C SER A 84 42.32 -7.84 9.45
N GLY A 85 41.62 -7.98 8.36
CA GLY A 85 42.11 -8.46 7.08
C GLY A 85 41.46 -7.59 6.02
N GLU A 86 42.15 -6.53 5.73
CA GLU A 86 41.94 -5.62 4.60
C GLU A 86 41.98 -6.43 3.31
N THR A 87 40.80 -6.85 2.84
CA THR A 87 40.65 -7.21 1.43
C THR A 87 39.73 -6.13 0.87
N ALA A 88 40.31 -5.24 0.10
CA ALA A 88 39.66 -4.20 -0.65
C ALA A 88 38.72 -4.82 -1.72
N SER A 89 37.60 -5.32 -1.30
CA SER A 89 36.41 -5.47 -2.14
C SER A 89 35.64 -4.20 -1.88
N GLY A 90 35.61 -3.29 -2.88
CA GLY A 90 35.01 -1.96 -2.75
C GLY A 90 33.62 -2.00 -2.17
N SER A 91 33.53 -1.89 -0.85
CA SER A 91 32.28 -1.68 -0.16
C SER A 91 31.84 -0.26 -0.51
N ALA A 92 31.11 -0.14 -1.61
CA ALA A 92 30.49 1.10 -2.00
C ALA A 92 29.60 1.57 -0.84
N GLY A 93 29.99 2.67 -0.21
CA GLY A 93 29.24 3.24 0.89
C GLY A 93 27.80 3.50 0.47
N ILE A 94 26.88 3.45 1.44
CA ILE A 94 25.49 3.84 1.20
C ILE A 94 25.43 5.37 1.22
N PHE A 95 24.94 5.98 0.13
CA PHE A 95 24.63 7.40 0.06
C PHE A 95 23.39 7.72 0.87
N ARG A 96 22.32 6.93 0.66
CA ARG A 96 21.04 7.10 1.35
C ARG A 96 20.25 5.79 1.35
N GLN A 97 19.45 5.60 2.40
CA GLN A 97 18.51 4.48 2.46
C GLN A 97 17.23 4.87 3.19
N THR A 98 16.12 4.21 2.85
CA THR A 98 14.89 4.30 3.64
C THR A 98 15.10 3.65 4.99
N GLY A 99 14.59 4.31 6.06
CA GLY A 99 14.54 3.73 7.40
C GLY A 99 13.44 2.64 7.52
N ALA A 100 12.83 2.57 8.69
CA ALA A 100 11.72 1.64 8.96
C ALA A 100 10.50 1.89 8.06
N SER A 101 10.24 3.15 7.69
CA SER A 101 9.10 3.52 6.86
C SER A 101 9.48 3.59 5.38
N PRO A 102 8.66 3.01 4.47
CA PRO A 102 8.86 3.14 3.04
C PRO A 102 8.55 4.56 2.55
N VAL A 103 9.09 4.92 1.38
CA VAL A 103 8.70 6.15 0.67
C VAL A 103 7.37 5.91 -0.03
N VAL A 104 6.37 6.75 0.24
CA VAL A 104 5.04 6.67 -0.38
C VAL A 104 4.93 7.71 -1.48
N VAL A 105 4.58 7.27 -2.68
CA VAL A 105 4.48 8.11 -3.88
C VAL A 105 3.07 8.01 -4.44
N ARG A 106 2.47 9.16 -4.73
CA ARG A 106 1.14 9.26 -5.34
C ARG A 106 1.19 9.09 -6.85
N GLU A 107 0.04 8.80 -7.42
CA GLU A 107 -0.21 8.81 -8.86
C GLU A 107 0.38 10.07 -9.52
N HIS A 108 1.10 9.90 -10.63
CA HIS A 108 1.76 10.96 -11.41
C HIS A 108 2.87 11.73 -10.68
N PHE A 109 3.33 11.24 -9.53
CA PHE A 109 4.51 11.80 -8.86
C PHE A 109 5.75 10.99 -9.23
N GLY A 110 6.89 11.66 -9.17
CA GLY A 110 8.20 11.03 -9.30
C GLY A 110 9.01 11.11 -8.01
N ILE A 111 10.07 10.33 -7.95
CA ILE A 111 11.09 10.33 -6.89
C ILE A 111 12.40 10.77 -7.51
N ASP A 112 13.09 11.68 -6.86
CA ASP A 112 14.49 12.03 -7.14
C ASP A 112 15.37 11.26 -6.12
N LEU A 113 16.00 10.19 -6.59
CA LEU A 113 16.80 9.31 -5.73
C LEU A 113 18.11 9.95 -5.27
N ASP A 114 18.57 10.99 -5.97
CA ASP A 114 19.76 11.78 -5.62
C ASP A 114 19.42 12.88 -4.60
N SER A 115 18.14 13.16 -4.39
CA SER A 115 17.68 14.20 -3.47
C SER A 115 18.00 13.88 -2.02
N GLN A 116 18.53 14.86 -1.29
CA GLN A 116 18.73 14.79 0.16
C GLN A 116 17.50 15.30 0.96
N ALA A 117 16.44 15.74 0.29
CA ALA A 117 15.21 16.16 0.94
C ALA A 117 14.56 15.01 1.74
N SER A 118 13.98 15.29 2.89
CA SER A 118 13.38 14.26 3.77
C SER A 118 12.31 13.43 3.07
N ASN A 119 11.59 14.01 2.10
CA ASN A 119 10.57 13.37 1.29
C ASN A 119 11.12 12.70 0.01
N TRP A 120 12.44 12.51 -0.13
CA TRP A 120 13.06 11.91 -1.33
C TRP A 120 12.81 12.68 -2.64
N GLY A 121 12.67 14.00 -2.57
CA GLY A 121 12.34 14.81 -3.73
C GLY A 121 11.01 14.44 -4.40
N VAL A 122 10.11 13.76 -3.70
CA VAL A 122 8.80 13.36 -4.25
C VAL A 122 8.01 14.59 -4.68
N SER A 123 7.76 14.70 -6.00
CA SER A 123 7.16 15.87 -6.63
C SER A 123 6.42 15.49 -7.92
N PRO A 124 5.37 16.21 -8.30
CA PRO A 124 4.70 16.02 -9.60
C PRO A 124 5.49 16.62 -10.79
N THR A 125 6.44 17.51 -10.54
CA THR A 125 7.07 18.35 -11.60
C THR A 125 8.58 18.27 -11.66
N ALA A 126 9.23 17.60 -10.72
CA ALA A 126 10.70 17.52 -10.69
C ALA A 126 11.24 16.56 -11.76
N PRO A 127 12.47 16.79 -12.25
CA PRO A 127 13.22 15.72 -12.88
C PRO A 127 13.28 14.57 -11.88
N SER A 128 12.75 13.43 -12.26
CA SER A 128 12.66 12.28 -11.38
C SER A 128 13.41 11.10 -11.96
N ASP A 129 14.05 10.33 -11.11
CA ASP A 129 14.71 9.08 -11.50
C ASP A 129 13.68 7.97 -11.67
N LEU A 130 12.58 8.04 -10.90
CA LEU A 130 11.42 7.16 -11.01
C LEU A 130 10.13 7.96 -11.11
N ASN A 131 9.23 7.53 -12.00
CA ASN A 131 7.87 8.03 -12.15
C ASN A 131 6.88 6.92 -11.86
N VAL A 132 5.76 7.25 -11.22
CA VAL A 132 4.76 6.27 -10.79
C VAL A 132 3.43 6.53 -11.47
N SER A 133 2.86 5.49 -12.07
CA SER A 133 1.46 5.43 -12.47
C SER A 133 0.77 4.24 -11.81
N VAL A 134 -0.03 4.51 -10.80
CA VAL A 134 -0.77 3.48 -10.05
C VAL A 134 -1.92 2.94 -10.89
N ALA A 135 -2.59 3.80 -11.66
CA ALA A 135 -3.69 3.42 -12.55
C ALA A 135 -3.22 2.48 -13.66
N ALA A 136 -2.08 2.80 -14.30
CA ALA A 136 -1.46 1.94 -15.32
C ALA A 136 -0.66 0.79 -14.70
N GLN A 137 -0.47 0.80 -13.38
CA GLN A 137 0.40 -0.13 -12.64
C GLN A 137 1.77 -0.22 -13.34
N SER A 138 2.41 0.93 -13.49
CA SER A 138 3.69 1.07 -14.15
C SER A 138 4.64 1.95 -13.35
N VAL A 139 5.93 1.68 -13.48
CA VAL A 139 7.03 2.49 -12.95
C VAL A 139 7.94 2.83 -14.11
N GLY A 140 8.18 4.11 -14.33
CA GLY A 140 9.09 4.61 -15.36
C GLY A 140 10.39 5.14 -14.75
N GLY A 141 11.45 5.16 -15.54
CA GLY A 141 12.76 5.72 -15.17
C GLY A 141 13.71 5.72 -16.36
N LYS A 142 14.89 6.33 -16.22
CA LYS A 142 15.85 6.40 -17.34
C LYS A 142 16.50 5.04 -17.64
N LYS A 143 16.89 4.32 -16.61
CA LYS A 143 17.53 2.99 -16.69
C LYS A 143 17.07 2.13 -15.54
N LEU A 144 16.27 1.14 -15.82
CA LEU A 144 15.71 0.18 -14.86
C LEU A 144 16.12 -1.24 -15.25
N ALA A 145 16.51 -2.04 -14.29
CA ALA A 145 16.68 -3.48 -14.48
C ALA A 145 15.92 -4.24 -13.38
N ILE A 146 15.21 -5.30 -13.78
CA ILE A 146 14.55 -6.20 -12.83
C ILE A 146 15.59 -7.16 -12.28
N VAL A 147 15.61 -7.30 -10.95
CA VAL A 147 16.49 -8.25 -10.24
C VAL A 147 15.65 -9.18 -9.35
N ARG A 148 16.15 -10.39 -9.11
CA ARG A 148 15.42 -11.41 -8.33
C ARG A 148 15.67 -11.24 -6.83
N ASP A 149 16.93 -11.09 -6.45
CA ASP A 149 17.36 -10.96 -5.07
C ASP A 149 17.78 -9.52 -4.75
N PRO A 150 17.86 -9.10 -3.47
CA PRO A 150 18.43 -7.82 -3.13
C PRO A 150 19.84 -7.72 -3.68
N PRO A 151 20.09 -6.82 -4.65
CA PRO A 151 21.39 -6.75 -5.33
C PRO A 151 22.41 -6.00 -4.48
N THR A 152 23.69 -6.27 -4.77
CA THR A 152 24.80 -5.38 -4.42
C THR A 152 24.94 -4.27 -5.48
N LEU A 153 25.79 -3.27 -5.21
CA LEU A 153 26.12 -2.27 -6.23
C LEU A 153 26.66 -2.93 -7.51
N GLN A 154 27.58 -3.88 -7.37
CA GLN A 154 28.19 -4.58 -8.50
C GLN A 154 27.14 -5.33 -9.33
N ASP A 155 26.13 -5.93 -8.70
CA ASP A 155 25.04 -6.61 -9.41
C ASP A 155 24.22 -5.61 -10.24
N CYS A 156 24.02 -4.38 -9.73
CA CYS A 156 23.32 -3.33 -10.48
C CYS A 156 24.16 -2.79 -11.63
N GLU A 157 25.46 -2.59 -11.42
CA GLU A 157 26.40 -2.12 -12.45
C GLU A 157 26.57 -3.15 -13.59
N ALA A 158 26.48 -4.44 -13.26
CA ALA A 158 26.60 -5.53 -14.23
C ALA A 158 25.34 -5.73 -15.09
N GLN A 159 24.23 -5.01 -14.80
CA GLN A 159 22.99 -5.16 -15.58
C GLN A 159 23.17 -4.64 -17.01
N THR A 160 22.96 -5.53 -17.98
CA THR A 160 23.05 -5.22 -19.42
C THR A 160 21.69 -5.02 -20.07
N VAL A 161 20.62 -5.57 -19.47
CA VAL A 161 19.26 -5.44 -19.95
C VAL A 161 18.56 -4.33 -19.18
N LEU A 162 18.59 -3.14 -19.77
CA LEU A 162 17.99 -1.94 -19.19
C LEU A 162 16.72 -1.57 -19.95
N GLN A 163 15.72 -1.12 -19.21
CA GLN A 163 14.45 -0.63 -19.75
C GLN A 163 14.12 0.75 -19.16
N THR A 164 13.21 1.46 -19.79
CA THR A 164 12.77 2.78 -19.32
C THR A 164 11.44 2.74 -18.56
N SER A 165 10.75 1.61 -18.58
CA SER A 165 9.51 1.43 -17.84
C SER A 165 9.25 -0.04 -17.54
N LEU A 166 8.60 -0.28 -16.41
CA LEU A 166 7.98 -1.57 -16.06
C LEU A 166 6.54 -1.57 -16.55
N THR A 167 6.12 -2.68 -17.13
CA THR A 167 4.73 -2.92 -17.53
C THR A 167 3.88 -3.37 -16.34
N HIS A 168 2.56 -3.41 -16.54
CA HIS A 168 1.59 -3.88 -15.55
C HIS A 168 1.97 -5.23 -14.91
N GLY A 169 2.39 -6.20 -15.71
CA GLY A 169 2.77 -7.54 -15.19
C GLY A 169 4.11 -7.57 -14.45
N GLN A 170 4.95 -6.56 -14.62
CA GLN A 170 6.25 -6.43 -13.98
C GLN A 170 6.18 -5.55 -12.72
N THR A 171 5.14 -4.71 -12.59
CA THR A 171 4.96 -3.80 -11.44
C THR A 171 4.08 -4.49 -10.40
N VAL A 172 4.71 -5.31 -9.58
CA VAL A 172 4.04 -6.09 -8.52
C VAL A 172 4.71 -5.85 -7.17
N VAL A 173 3.96 -6.06 -6.10
CA VAL A 173 4.51 -5.99 -4.72
C VAL A 173 5.61 -7.05 -4.58
N GLY A 174 6.73 -6.65 -3.98
CA GLY A 174 7.93 -7.47 -3.86
C GLY A 174 8.89 -7.34 -5.03
N GLN A 175 8.51 -6.70 -6.16
CA GLN A 175 9.40 -6.49 -7.29
C GLN A 175 10.60 -5.66 -6.87
N LYS A 176 11.78 -6.11 -7.28
CA LYS A 176 13.09 -5.52 -6.98
C LYS A 176 13.73 -5.02 -8.25
N LEU A 177 14.35 -3.85 -8.16
CA LEU A 177 14.90 -3.12 -9.29
C LEU A 177 16.29 -2.56 -8.97
N CYS A 178 17.16 -2.57 -9.94
CA CYS A 178 18.27 -1.65 -10.03
C CYS A 178 17.84 -0.44 -10.85
N VAL A 179 18.14 0.75 -10.36
CA VAL A 179 17.80 2.03 -11.00
C VAL A 179 19.06 2.87 -11.07
N GLN A 180 19.41 3.36 -12.27
CA GLN A 180 20.45 4.36 -12.37
C GLN A 180 19.85 5.76 -12.27
N THR A 181 20.33 6.54 -11.32
CA THR A 181 19.87 7.91 -11.04
C THR A 181 20.36 8.91 -12.06
N SER A 182 19.85 10.14 -12.00
CA SER A 182 20.25 11.24 -12.88
C SER A 182 21.72 11.64 -12.68
N ASP A 183 22.24 11.53 -11.47
CA ASP A 183 23.64 11.80 -11.15
C ASP A 183 24.58 10.62 -11.46
N GLY A 184 24.03 9.51 -11.94
CA GLY A 184 24.80 8.32 -12.31
C GLY A 184 24.98 7.29 -11.18
N ARG A 185 24.43 7.54 -9.99
CA ARG A 185 24.41 6.54 -8.90
C ARG A 185 23.54 5.37 -9.28
N TRP A 186 23.81 4.24 -8.65
CA TRP A 186 22.89 3.11 -8.67
C TRP A 186 22.06 3.08 -7.39
N ALA A 187 20.81 2.65 -7.54
CA ALA A 187 19.92 2.43 -6.43
C ALA A 187 19.25 1.06 -6.53
N TYR A 188 19.07 0.42 -5.40
CA TYR A 188 18.15 -0.67 -5.23
C TYR A 188 16.78 -0.12 -4.81
N VAL A 189 15.75 -0.52 -5.52
CA VAL A 189 14.37 -0.11 -5.24
C VAL A 189 13.49 -1.34 -5.18
N GLN A 190 12.71 -1.49 -4.10
CA GLN A 190 11.72 -2.55 -3.95
C GLN A 190 10.32 -1.95 -3.81
N ILE A 191 9.37 -2.43 -4.59
CA ILE A 191 7.94 -2.10 -4.44
C ILE A 191 7.42 -2.85 -3.21
N THR A 192 7.00 -2.14 -2.16
CA THR A 192 6.52 -2.73 -0.90
C THR A 192 5.01 -2.77 -0.79
N ALA A 193 4.31 -1.83 -1.45
CA ALA A 193 2.86 -1.81 -1.52
C ALA A 193 2.37 -1.09 -2.78
N ILE A 194 1.18 -1.46 -3.24
CA ILE A 194 0.42 -0.77 -4.31
C ILE A 194 -1.00 -0.62 -3.79
N ASP A 195 -1.37 0.61 -3.45
CA ASP A 195 -2.70 0.96 -2.96
C ASP A 195 -3.47 1.68 -4.07
N ARG A 196 -4.34 0.94 -4.75
CA ARG A 196 -5.14 1.47 -5.85
C ARG A 196 -6.22 2.45 -5.39
N PRO A 197 -6.97 2.20 -4.30
CA PRO A 197 -7.92 3.16 -3.75
C PRO A 197 -7.28 4.49 -3.38
N ALA A 198 -6.14 4.46 -2.67
CA ALA A 198 -5.40 5.66 -2.28
C ALA A 198 -4.55 6.25 -3.41
N ARG A 199 -4.43 5.54 -4.55
CA ARG A 199 -3.56 5.89 -5.69
C ARG A 199 -2.12 6.14 -5.27
N THR A 200 -1.55 5.21 -4.50
CA THR A 200 -0.17 5.29 -4.03
C THR A 200 0.61 4.01 -4.28
N MET A 201 1.93 4.15 -4.47
CA MET A 201 2.91 3.06 -4.39
C MET A 201 3.91 3.37 -3.29
N SER A 202 4.37 2.33 -2.60
CA SER A 202 5.37 2.43 -1.55
C SER A 202 6.65 1.72 -1.95
N PHE A 203 7.78 2.32 -1.61
CA PHE A 203 9.10 1.85 -2.01
C PHE A 203 10.06 1.76 -0.84
N ARG A 204 10.83 0.70 -0.78
CA ARG A 204 12.07 0.64 0.00
C ARG A 204 13.24 0.90 -0.93
N ILE A 205 14.16 1.77 -0.53
CA ILE A 205 15.20 2.32 -1.41
C ILE A 205 16.54 2.27 -0.68
N VAL A 206 17.59 1.88 -1.40
CA VAL A 206 18.99 2.03 -1.02
C VAL A 206 19.73 2.64 -2.20
N VAL A 207 20.38 3.77 -2.00
CA VAL A 207 21.23 4.44 -3.01
C VAL A 207 22.67 4.32 -2.58
N TRP A 208 23.54 3.88 -3.48
CA TRP A 208 24.97 3.75 -3.20
C TRP A 208 25.72 5.05 -3.57
N LYS A 209 26.82 5.30 -2.85
CA LYS A 209 27.75 6.38 -3.15
C LYS A 209 28.45 6.17 -4.48
N LEU A 210 28.74 7.27 -5.17
CA LEU A 210 29.74 7.27 -6.24
C LEU A 210 31.14 7.17 -5.62
N PRO A 211 32.13 6.66 -6.36
CA PRO A 211 33.55 6.68 -5.92
C PRO A 211 34.04 8.11 -5.62
N THR A 212 33.40 9.12 -6.18
CA THR A 212 33.75 10.54 -6.01
C THR A 212 32.99 11.21 -4.87
N ASP A 213 32.03 10.55 -4.27
CA ASP A 213 31.29 11.09 -3.12
C ASP A 213 32.19 11.10 -1.87
N PRO A 214 32.19 12.18 -1.07
CA PRO A 214 32.96 12.29 0.15
C PRO A 214 32.54 11.30 1.25
#